data_6e6a88af3c7bd7f86d39ed707c57a6ec
#
_entry.id   6e6a88af3c7bd7f86d39ed707c57a6ec
#
_cell.length_a   1.000
_cell.length_b   1.000
_cell.length_c   1.000
_cell.angle_alpha   90.00
_cell.angle_beta   90.00
_cell.angle_gamma   90.00
#
_symmetry.space_group_name_H-M   'P 1'
#
loop_
_entity.id
_entity.type
_entity.pdbx_description
1 polymer ?
#
loop_
_entity_poly.entity_id
_entity_poly.type
_entity_poly.pdbx_seq_one_letter_code
_entity_poly.pdbx_strand_id
1 'polypeptide(L)'
;MKIACVIHALYTGQADPLQPGTGKHWADPYLAYAEANGILQKDEFTNYDRPATRSEMAHIFAKSLPEDGLKKINTILSINDVERDDLSPVPYAADIFKLYRAGVLAGEPKTHDFRPASTITRAETAAIVARLTFPETREKFDNFLHRGFYTDIPGFTLTNTRTGKTLSPGQRPYEELTAFVEGFTVIEQKKYDLYGAQNSVITKVTNTYDKDNLRISYYVDEENPRCVFIGWISTNSPDYVNQRGIRVGCSEAELKEKYPETGDSALRYHPPEPDYPIFSTLYTSTVSSSTNVVDTTYLMSAEHNGSVSDIIFFAY
;
A
#
# COMPACT_ATOMS: atom_id res chain seq x y z
N MET A 1 -1.67 17.57 -23.50
CA MET A 1 -2.63 18.69 -23.40
C MET A 1 -3.88 18.46 -24.23
N LYS A 2 -3.82 18.48 -25.60
CA LYS A 2 -5.00 18.34 -26.48
C LYS A 2 -5.97 17.23 -26.07
N ILE A 3 -5.47 16.00 -25.86
CA ILE A 3 -6.31 14.84 -25.48
C ILE A 3 -7.04 15.06 -24.15
N ALA A 4 -6.37 15.62 -23.15
CA ALA A 4 -6.99 15.92 -21.84
C ALA A 4 -8.12 16.94 -21.96
N CYS A 5 -7.93 17.99 -22.76
CA CYS A 5 -8.98 18.99 -23.02
C CYS A 5 -10.20 18.38 -23.71
N VAL A 6 -9.97 17.49 -24.70
CA VAL A 6 -11.08 16.79 -25.40
C VAL A 6 -11.83 15.86 -24.46
N ILE A 7 -11.12 15.08 -23.63
CA ILE A 7 -11.75 14.21 -22.63
C ILE A 7 -12.60 15.03 -21.66
N HIS A 8 -12.05 16.13 -21.14
CA HIS A 8 -12.77 17.03 -20.25
C HIS A 8 -14.03 17.61 -20.90
N ALA A 9 -13.91 18.12 -22.14
CA ALA A 9 -15.04 18.70 -22.86
C ALA A 9 -16.16 17.68 -23.11
N LEU A 10 -15.80 16.47 -23.54
CA LEU A 10 -16.76 15.38 -23.75
C LEU A 10 -17.46 14.97 -22.45
N TYR A 11 -16.70 14.86 -21.35
CA TYR A 11 -17.26 14.47 -20.06
C TYR A 11 -18.21 15.53 -19.48
N THR A 12 -17.84 16.81 -19.60
CA THR A 12 -18.59 17.93 -19.04
C THR A 12 -19.68 18.47 -19.97
N GLY A 13 -19.77 17.96 -21.20
CA GLY A 13 -20.72 18.47 -22.21
C GLY A 13 -20.36 19.86 -22.73
N GLN A 14 -19.12 20.30 -22.58
CA GLN A 14 -18.65 21.59 -23.07
C GLN A 14 -18.37 21.56 -24.58
N ALA A 15 -18.26 22.74 -25.19
CA ALA A 15 -17.92 22.87 -26.58
C ALA A 15 -16.51 22.31 -26.86
N ASP A 16 -16.35 21.69 -28.03
CA ASP A 16 -15.11 21.13 -28.49
C ASP A 16 -13.98 22.19 -28.52
N PRO A 17 -12.90 22.02 -27.73
CA PRO A 17 -11.75 22.94 -27.76
C PRO A 17 -10.92 22.84 -29.03
N LEU A 18 -11.26 21.94 -29.96
CA LEU A 18 -10.53 21.69 -31.21
C LEU A 18 -10.78 22.77 -32.25
N GLN A 19 -11.58 23.79 -31.99
CA GLN A 19 -11.75 24.89 -32.92
C GLN A 19 -10.37 25.56 -33.19
N PRO A 20 -10.00 25.81 -34.43
CA PRO A 20 -8.76 26.48 -34.76
C PRO A 20 -8.68 27.82 -34.06
N GLY A 21 -7.80 27.92 -33.05
CA GLY A 21 -7.57 29.18 -32.35
C GLY A 21 -6.82 30.18 -33.19
N THR A 22 -6.95 31.45 -32.86
CA THR A 22 -6.20 32.56 -33.48
C THR A 22 -4.81 32.72 -32.87
N GLY A 23 -4.34 31.72 -32.06
CA GLY A 23 -3.05 31.70 -31.35
C GLY A 23 -1.85 31.64 -32.30
N LYS A 24 -0.71 32.09 -31.81
CA LYS A 24 0.58 32.03 -32.53
C LYS A 24 1.21 30.64 -32.46
N HIS A 25 0.83 29.83 -31.48
CA HIS A 25 1.33 28.48 -31.26
C HIS A 25 0.18 27.47 -31.39
N TRP A 26 0.47 26.27 -31.87
CA TRP A 26 -0.53 25.19 -32.03
C TRP A 26 -1.23 24.81 -30.73
N ALA A 27 -0.55 24.99 -29.58
CA ALA A 27 -1.06 24.64 -28.25
C ALA A 27 -1.98 25.73 -27.66
N ASP A 28 -1.93 26.98 -28.12
CA ASP A 28 -2.63 28.12 -27.52
C ASP A 28 -4.12 27.88 -27.22
N PRO A 29 -4.94 27.31 -28.15
CA PRO A 29 -6.36 27.08 -27.83
C PRO A 29 -6.57 26.02 -26.75
N TYR A 30 -5.69 25.01 -26.68
CA TYR A 30 -5.78 23.99 -25.65
C TYR A 30 -5.29 24.50 -24.29
N LEU A 31 -4.29 25.39 -24.27
CA LEU A 31 -3.80 26.03 -23.06
C LEU A 31 -4.87 26.94 -22.48
N ALA A 32 -5.46 27.80 -23.30
CA ALA A 32 -6.56 28.66 -22.86
C ALA A 32 -7.74 27.86 -22.28
N TYR A 33 -8.09 26.75 -22.94
CA TYR A 33 -9.13 25.85 -22.44
C TYR A 33 -8.73 25.20 -21.12
N ALA A 34 -7.50 24.67 -21.02
CA ALA A 34 -6.99 23.96 -19.84
C ALA A 34 -6.91 24.89 -18.63
N GLU A 35 -6.44 26.12 -18.81
CA GLU A 35 -6.40 27.15 -17.76
C GLU A 35 -7.81 27.55 -17.31
N ALA A 36 -8.72 27.79 -18.25
CA ALA A 36 -10.11 28.17 -17.94
C ALA A 36 -10.88 27.09 -17.16
N ASN A 37 -10.50 25.81 -17.32
CA ASN A 37 -11.15 24.66 -16.70
C ASN A 37 -10.33 24.04 -15.55
N GLY A 38 -9.27 24.69 -15.11
CA GLY A 38 -8.45 24.20 -13.98
C GLY A 38 -7.67 22.92 -14.23
N ILE A 39 -7.49 22.51 -15.49
CA ILE A 39 -6.65 21.39 -15.88
C ILE A 39 -5.18 21.77 -15.76
N LEU A 40 -4.86 23.04 -15.94
CA LEU A 40 -3.53 23.61 -15.91
C LEU A 40 -3.57 24.96 -15.19
N GLN A 41 -2.50 25.26 -14.46
CA GLN A 41 -2.29 26.62 -13.96
C GLN A 41 -1.60 27.47 -15.01
N LYS A 42 -1.82 28.78 -14.95
CA LYS A 42 -1.14 29.70 -15.87
C LYS A 42 0.38 29.59 -15.71
N ASP A 43 1.08 29.52 -16.82
CA ASP A 43 2.54 29.44 -16.90
C ASP A 43 3.15 28.22 -16.18
N GLU A 44 2.39 27.18 -15.92
CA GLU A 44 2.86 25.98 -15.23
C GLU A 44 3.95 25.23 -16.02
N PHE A 45 3.83 25.19 -17.35
CA PHE A 45 4.87 24.67 -18.23
C PHE A 45 5.38 25.77 -19.17
N THR A 46 6.68 25.76 -19.41
CA THR A 46 7.35 26.79 -20.24
C THR A 46 7.66 26.34 -21.67
N ASN A 47 7.62 25.04 -21.95
CA ASN A 47 7.93 24.48 -23.26
C ASN A 47 6.97 23.34 -23.59
N TYR A 48 6.10 23.59 -24.58
CA TYR A 48 5.07 22.66 -25.03
C TYR A 48 5.47 21.82 -26.25
N ASP A 49 6.66 22.06 -26.83
CA ASP A 49 7.18 21.31 -27.98
C ASP A 49 8.07 20.13 -27.58
N ARG A 50 8.46 20.04 -26.31
CA ARG A 50 9.20 18.87 -25.83
C ARG A 50 8.27 17.70 -25.47
N PRO A 51 8.79 16.46 -25.48
CA PRO A 51 8.07 15.34 -24.93
C PRO A 51 7.72 15.56 -23.44
N ALA A 52 6.49 15.27 -23.05
CA ALA A 52 6.08 15.32 -21.66
C ALA A 52 6.68 14.13 -20.88
N THR A 53 7.01 14.35 -19.62
CA THR A 53 7.33 13.27 -18.71
C THR A 53 6.05 12.52 -18.27
N ARG A 54 6.22 11.33 -17.73
CA ARG A 54 5.08 10.56 -17.20
C ARG A 54 4.40 11.27 -16.03
N SER A 55 5.16 11.97 -15.16
CA SER A 55 4.60 12.82 -14.09
C SER A 55 3.73 13.95 -14.63
N GLU A 56 4.22 14.68 -15.60
CA GLU A 56 3.46 15.78 -16.22
C GLU A 56 2.20 15.28 -16.94
N MET A 57 2.30 14.14 -17.61
CA MET A 57 1.15 13.49 -18.23
C MET A 57 0.11 13.09 -17.15
N ALA A 58 0.55 12.47 -16.04
CA ALA A 58 -0.34 12.08 -14.97
C ALA A 58 -1.06 13.28 -14.37
N HIS A 59 -0.35 14.37 -14.12
CA HIS A 59 -0.93 15.63 -13.65
C HIS A 59 -2.05 16.13 -14.56
N ILE A 60 -1.77 16.25 -15.83
CA ILE A 60 -2.73 16.75 -16.84
C ILE A 60 -3.96 15.84 -16.93
N PHE A 61 -3.77 14.52 -16.92
CA PHE A 61 -4.89 13.58 -17.00
C PHE A 61 -5.70 13.47 -15.68
N ALA A 62 -5.06 13.60 -14.53
CA ALA A 62 -5.76 13.61 -13.25
C ALA A 62 -6.69 14.82 -13.09
N LYS A 63 -6.37 15.92 -13.79
CA LYS A 63 -7.19 17.14 -13.83
C LYS A 63 -8.24 17.14 -14.95
N SER A 64 -8.14 16.21 -15.91
CA SER A 64 -9.05 16.15 -17.06
C SER A 64 -10.44 15.59 -16.74
N LEU A 65 -10.62 14.96 -15.60
CA LEU A 65 -11.89 14.43 -15.12
C LEU A 65 -12.16 14.88 -13.67
N PRO A 66 -13.42 15.16 -13.33
CA PRO A 66 -13.78 15.44 -11.95
C PRO A 66 -13.70 14.18 -11.07
N GLU A 67 -13.85 14.32 -9.77
CA GLU A 67 -13.73 13.26 -8.77
C GLU A 67 -14.61 12.05 -9.07
N ASP A 68 -15.86 12.28 -9.46
CA ASP A 68 -16.80 11.21 -9.81
C ASP A 68 -16.43 10.45 -11.08
N GLY A 69 -15.66 11.08 -11.99
CA GLY A 69 -15.07 10.44 -13.17
C GLY A 69 -13.84 9.58 -12.85
N LEU A 70 -13.20 9.81 -11.71
CA LEU A 70 -11.99 9.09 -11.25
C LEU A 70 -12.22 8.35 -9.93
N LYS A 71 -13.38 7.69 -9.80
CA LYS A 71 -13.71 6.89 -8.62
C LYS A 71 -12.60 5.90 -8.31
N LYS A 72 -12.23 5.82 -7.05
CA LYS A 72 -11.27 4.87 -6.53
C LYS A 72 -11.80 3.45 -6.68
N ILE A 73 -10.98 2.56 -7.22
CA ILE A 73 -11.23 1.11 -7.34
C ILE A 73 -10.08 0.27 -6.78
N ASN A 74 -8.93 0.89 -6.49
CA ASN A 74 -7.73 0.23 -5.99
C ASN A 74 -7.30 0.85 -4.67
N THR A 75 -6.73 0.03 -3.78
CA THR A 75 -6.10 0.48 -2.55
C THR A 75 -4.60 0.60 -2.79
N ILE A 76 -4.11 1.83 -2.94
CA ILE A 76 -2.71 2.14 -3.21
C ILE A 76 -2.17 3.01 -2.08
N LEU A 77 -1.28 2.44 -1.25
CA LEU A 77 -0.57 3.16 -0.19
C LEU A 77 0.77 3.70 -0.66
N SER A 78 1.45 2.96 -1.52
CA SER A 78 2.74 3.36 -2.05
C SER A 78 2.93 2.91 -3.49
N ILE A 79 3.84 3.59 -4.18
CA ILE A 79 4.34 3.24 -5.52
C ILE A 79 5.85 3.27 -5.39
N ASN A 80 6.55 2.19 -5.79
CA ASN A 80 7.97 1.97 -5.49
C ASN A 80 8.90 3.16 -5.76
N ASP A 81 8.69 3.85 -6.86
CA ASP A 81 9.53 4.94 -7.32
C ASP A 81 8.86 6.33 -7.21
N VAL A 82 7.73 6.41 -6.50
CA VAL A 82 7.03 7.67 -6.19
C VAL A 82 6.86 7.86 -4.69
N GLU A 83 7.11 6.82 -3.90
CA GLU A 83 6.91 6.80 -2.45
C GLU A 83 5.46 7.10 -2.06
N ARG A 84 5.26 7.83 -0.98
CA ARG A 84 3.95 8.27 -0.52
C ARG A 84 3.61 9.62 -1.16
N ASP A 85 2.35 9.80 -1.49
CA ASP A 85 1.87 11.01 -2.20
C ASP A 85 2.09 12.33 -1.43
N ASP A 86 2.12 12.28 -0.09
CA ASP A 86 2.34 13.43 0.79
C ASP A 86 3.81 13.71 1.11
N LEU A 87 4.71 12.75 0.88
CA LEU A 87 6.13 12.83 1.24
C LEU A 87 7.07 12.74 0.03
N SER A 88 6.52 12.39 -1.14
CA SER A 88 7.33 12.14 -2.33
C SER A 88 7.98 13.41 -2.86
N PRO A 89 9.29 13.39 -3.16
CA PRO A 89 9.94 14.46 -3.90
C PRO A 89 9.57 14.48 -5.39
N VAL A 90 8.82 13.47 -5.86
CA VAL A 90 8.40 13.36 -7.26
C VAL A 90 7.32 14.40 -7.55
N PRO A 91 7.49 15.23 -8.58
CA PRO A 91 6.46 16.20 -8.96
C PRO A 91 5.13 15.51 -9.27
N TYR A 92 4.03 16.10 -8.81
CA TYR A 92 2.67 15.63 -9.04
C TYR A 92 2.37 14.23 -8.45
N ALA A 93 3.02 13.84 -7.37
CA ALA A 93 2.84 12.54 -6.73
C ALA A 93 1.37 12.27 -6.40
N ALA A 94 0.63 13.24 -5.83
CA ALA A 94 -0.78 13.11 -5.52
C ALA A 94 -1.65 12.75 -6.74
N ASP A 95 -1.38 13.37 -7.90
CA ASP A 95 -2.09 13.08 -9.14
C ASP A 95 -1.75 11.68 -9.69
N ILE A 96 -0.50 11.24 -9.53
CA ILE A 96 -0.07 9.89 -9.88
C ILE A 96 -0.86 8.88 -9.03
N PHE A 97 -0.89 9.04 -7.70
CA PHE A 97 -1.64 8.19 -6.80
C PHE A 97 -3.14 8.19 -7.10
N LYS A 98 -3.73 9.36 -7.40
CA LYS A 98 -5.13 9.48 -7.80
C LYS A 98 -5.44 8.58 -9.00
N LEU A 99 -4.60 8.61 -10.04
CA LEU A 99 -4.80 7.78 -11.24
C LEU A 99 -4.55 6.29 -10.99
N TYR A 100 -3.61 5.93 -10.11
CA TYR A 100 -3.41 4.54 -9.67
C TYR A 100 -4.63 4.03 -8.91
N ARG A 101 -5.14 4.81 -7.95
CA ARG A 101 -6.34 4.47 -7.18
C ARG A 101 -7.58 4.33 -8.07
N ALA A 102 -7.68 5.13 -9.12
CA ALA A 102 -8.75 5.02 -10.12
C ALA A 102 -8.54 3.88 -11.13
N GLY A 103 -7.40 3.17 -11.12
CA GLY A 103 -7.07 2.10 -12.06
C GLY A 103 -6.76 2.59 -13.49
N VAL A 104 -6.55 3.88 -13.66
CA VAL A 104 -6.13 4.48 -14.95
C VAL A 104 -4.64 4.20 -15.21
N LEU A 105 -3.83 4.26 -14.17
CA LEU A 105 -2.42 3.87 -14.17
C LEU A 105 -2.25 2.56 -13.39
N ALA A 106 -1.29 1.73 -13.82
CA ALA A 106 -0.94 0.47 -13.15
C ALA A 106 0.57 0.25 -13.04
N GLY A 107 1.37 1.10 -13.68
CA GLY A 107 2.83 0.95 -13.74
C GLY A 107 3.29 -0.27 -14.52
N GLU A 108 4.50 -0.72 -14.22
CA GLU A 108 5.07 -1.92 -14.80
C GLU A 108 4.33 -3.17 -14.32
N PRO A 109 4.13 -4.20 -15.17
CA PRO A 109 3.26 -5.35 -14.85
C PRO A 109 3.64 -6.14 -13.59
N LYS A 110 4.92 -6.12 -13.18
CA LYS A 110 5.41 -6.90 -12.03
C LYS A 110 5.72 -6.06 -10.81
N THR A 111 6.21 -4.85 -11.00
CA THR A 111 6.72 -3.99 -9.92
C THR A 111 5.79 -2.84 -9.60
N HIS A 112 4.85 -2.53 -10.51
CA HIS A 112 4.00 -1.36 -10.46
C HIS A 112 4.77 -0.03 -10.43
N ASP A 113 6.05 -0.03 -10.86
CA ASP A 113 6.86 1.19 -10.97
C ASP A 113 6.26 2.16 -11.97
N PHE A 114 6.26 3.44 -11.62
CA PHE A 114 5.67 4.47 -12.46
C PHE A 114 6.65 5.10 -13.44
N ARG A 115 7.94 5.23 -13.09
CA ARG A 115 9.02 5.90 -13.85
C ARG A 115 8.70 7.37 -14.13
N PRO A 116 8.57 8.21 -13.09
CA PRO A 116 8.04 9.57 -13.20
C PRO A 116 8.79 10.47 -14.18
N ALA A 117 10.11 10.38 -14.26
CA ALA A 117 10.96 11.18 -15.11
C ALA A 117 11.07 10.70 -16.57
N SER A 118 10.61 9.49 -16.88
CA SER A 118 10.63 8.95 -18.24
C SER A 118 9.61 9.65 -19.12
N THR A 119 9.85 9.68 -20.43
CA THR A 119 8.86 10.14 -21.41
C THR A 119 7.84 9.03 -21.66
N ILE A 120 6.62 9.44 -22.00
CA ILE A 120 5.53 8.50 -22.31
C ILE A 120 5.49 8.19 -23.81
N THR A 121 5.23 6.93 -24.13
CA THR A 121 5.04 6.48 -25.52
C THR A 121 3.60 6.71 -26.00
N ARG A 122 3.38 6.68 -27.32
CA ARG A 122 2.03 6.77 -27.91
C ARG A 122 1.15 5.58 -27.50
N ALA A 123 1.71 4.39 -27.42
CA ALA A 123 0.99 3.18 -27.02
C ALA A 123 0.52 3.27 -25.56
N GLU A 124 1.39 3.68 -24.63
CA GLU A 124 1.03 3.91 -23.23
C GLU A 124 -0.03 5.01 -23.10
N THR A 125 0.12 6.11 -23.85
CA THR A 125 -0.89 7.17 -23.88
C THR A 125 -2.25 6.65 -24.34
N ALA A 126 -2.29 5.80 -25.37
CA ALA A 126 -3.55 5.22 -25.87
C ALA A 126 -4.22 4.32 -24.82
N ALA A 127 -3.46 3.50 -24.10
CA ALA A 127 -3.98 2.66 -23.02
C ALA A 127 -4.57 3.51 -21.88
N ILE A 128 -3.88 4.58 -21.48
CA ILE A 128 -4.35 5.50 -20.43
C ILE A 128 -5.62 6.22 -20.88
N VAL A 129 -5.68 6.70 -22.12
CA VAL A 129 -6.87 7.34 -22.70
C VAL A 129 -8.05 6.38 -22.72
N ALA A 130 -7.85 5.12 -23.10
CA ALA A 130 -8.90 4.10 -23.06
C ALA A 130 -9.46 3.93 -21.64
N ARG A 131 -8.61 3.83 -20.61
CA ARG A 131 -9.02 3.70 -19.21
C ARG A 131 -9.68 4.96 -18.64
N LEU A 132 -9.31 6.14 -19.12
CA LEU A 132 -10.01 7.39 -18.77
C LEU A 132 -11.42 7.42 -19.35
N THR A 133 -11.58 6.97 -20.60
CA THR A 133 -12.83 7.06 -21.37
C THR A 133 -13.78 5.90 -21.06
N PHE A 134 -13.25 4.70 -20.81
CA PHE A 134 -14.00 3.46 -20.60
C PHE A 134 -13.67 2.88 -19.23
N PRO A 135 -14.40 3.21 -18.17
CA PRO A 135 -14.12 2.77 -16.80
C PRO A 135 -14.01 1.25 -16.62
N GLU A 136 -14.69 0.47 -17.44
CA GLU A 136 -14.62 -1.01 -17.44
C GLU A 136 -13.26 -1.57 -17.86
N THR A 137 -12.41 -0.76 -18.50
CA THR A 137 -11.04 -1.15 -18.91
C THR A 137 -9.99 -0.83 -17.86
N ARG A 138 -10.38 -0.25 -16.72
CA ARG A 138 -9.47 0.13 -15.65
C ARG A 138 -8.88 -1.09 -14.96
N GLU A 139 -7.61 -0.99 -14.61
CA GLU A 139 -6.88 -2.06 -13.95
C GLU A 139 -7.24 -2.16 -12.46
N LYS A 140 -7.54 -3.39 -12.00
CA LYS A 140 -7.84 -3.66 -10.59
C LYS A 140 -6.66 -4.37 -9.95
N PHE A 141 -6.04 -3.70 -8.98
CA PHE A 141 -4.98 -4.24 -8.14
C PHE A 141 -4.91 -3.46 -6.83
N ASP A 142 -4.20 -3.99 -5.84
CA ASP A 142 -3.96 -3.30 -4.58
C ASP A 142 -2.48 -3.33 -4.27
N ASN A 143 -1.94 -2.23 -3.78
CA ASN A 143 -0.55 -2.11 -3.41
C ASN A 143 -0.41 -1.28 -2.12
N PHE A 144 -0.13 -1.97 -1.01
CA PHE A 144 -0.01 -1.34 0.30
C PHE A 144 1.39 -0.80 0.58
N LEU A 145 2.42 -1.36 -0.03
CA LEU A 145 3.79 -1.04 0.29
C LEU A 145 4.69 -0.97 -0.93
N HIS A 146 5.82 -0.31 -0.74
CA HIS A 146 6.84 0.00 -1.72
C HIS A 146 7.41 -1.16 -2.52
N ARG A 147 7.32 -2.38 -2.04
CA ARG A 147 8.02 -3.50 -2.65
C ARG A 147 7.24 -4.76 -2.41
N GLY A 148 6.54 -5.20 -3.42
CA GLY A 148 5.79 -6.43 -3.48
C GLY A 148 5.93 -7.31 -2.24
N PHE A 149 5.10 -7.08 -1.23
CA PHE A 149 5.19 -7.86 -0.01
C PHE A 149 4.97 -9.31 -0.34
N TYR A 150 5.95 -10.09 0.04
CA TYR A 150 5.89 -11.54 -0.11
C TYR A 150 4.74 -12.08 0.73
N THR A 151 3.82 -12.73 0.05
CA THR A 151 2.67 -13.35 0.68
C THR A 151 3.05 -14.56 1.53
N ASP A 152 4.26 -15.12 1.33
CA ASP A 152 4.70 -16.33 2.00
C ASP A 152 6.13 -16.22 2.51
N ILE A 153 6.28 -15.61 3.70
CA ILE A 153 7.56 -15.67 4.41
C ILE A 153 7.57 -16.96 5.23
N PRO A 154 8.45 -17.91 4.91
CA PRO A 154 8.52 -19.17 5.64
C PRO A 154 8.76 -18.93 7.13
N GLY A 155 7.93 -19.53 7.98
CA GLY A 155 8.08 -19.43 9.43
C GLY A 155 7.20 -18.37 10.10
N PHE A 156 6.49 -17.53 9.34
CA PHE A 156 5.69 -16.42 9.89
C PHE A 156 4.17 -16.63 9.83
N THR A 157 3.71 -17.81 9.48
CA THR A 157 2.29 -18.14 9.54
C THR A 157 1.92 -18.58 10.94
N LEU A 158 0.90 -17.93 11.51
CA LEU A 158 0.30 -18.31 12.78
C LEU A 158 -0.90 -19.23 12.51
N THR A 159 -0.96 -20.38 13.18
CA THR A 159 -2.06 -21.32 13.11
C THR A 159 -2.80 -21.33 14.44
N ASN A 160 -4.10 -21.12 14.41
CA ASN A 160 -4.96 -21.38 15.56
C ASN A 160 -5.22 -22.90 15.66
N THR A 161 -4.70 -23.55 16.69
CA THR A 161 -4.76 -25.02 16.86
C THR A 161 -6.17 -25.54 17.09
N ARG A 162 -7.10 -24.70 17.57
CA ARG A 162 -8.49 -25.08 17.81
C ARG A 162 -9.33 -25.09 16.53
N THR A 163 -9.06 -24.19 15.60
CA THR A 163 -9.83 -24.01 14.37
C THR A 163 -9.13 -24.52 13.13
N GLY A 164 -7.81 -24.71 13.20
CA GLY A 164 -6.94 -25.02 12.07
C GLY A 164 -6.74 -23.85 11.09
N LYS A 165 -7.32 -22.67 11.37
CA LYS A 165 -7.20 -21.49 10.52
C LYS A 165 -5.82 -20.85 10.68
N THR A 166 -5.31 -20.29 9.59
CA THR A 166 -3.98 -19.68 9.53
C THR A 166 -4.05 -18.20 9.15
N LEU A 167 -3.09 -17.41 9.63
CA LEU A 167 -2.91 -16.01 9.27
C LEU A 167 -1.41 -15.68 9.20
N SER A 168 -1.01 -14.95 8.16
CA SER A 168 0.35 -14.46 7.99
C SER A 168 0.36 -12.93 7.95
N PRO A 169 1.44 -12.28 8.41
CA PRO A 169 1.64 -10.85 8.20
C PRO A 169 1.81 -10.53 6.70
N GLY A 170 1.75 -9.24 6.37
CA GLY A 170 1.87 -8.73 5.01
C GLY A 170 0.53 -8.51 4.31
N GLN A 171 0.57 -8.31 3.00
CA GLN A 171 -0.64 -8.10 2.19
C GLN A 171 -1.40 -9.41 2.00
N ARG A 172 -2.70 -9.40 2.33
CA ARG A 172 -3.58 -10.57 2.28
C ARG A 172 -4.95 -10.20 1.71
N PRO A 173 -5.68 -11.16 1.11
CA PRO A 173 -7.11 -10.99 0.90
C PRO A 173 -7.80 -10.67 2.24
N TYR A 174 -8.72 -9.71 2.26
CA TYR A 174 -9.42 -9.34 3.50
C TYR A 174 -10.22 -10.49 4.09
N GLU A 175 -10.69 -11.39 3.23
CA GLU A 175 -11.40 -12.61 3.61
C GLU A 175 -10.55 -13.57 4.46
N GLU A 176 -9.22 -13.61 4.28
CA GLU A 176 -8.34 -14.43 5.12
C GLU A 176 -8.34 -13.93 6.57
N LEU A 177 -8.25 -12.61 6.77
CA LEU A 177 -8.34 -12.00 8.10
C LEU A 177 -9.70 -12.28 8.73
N THR A 178 -10.78 -12.00 8.00
CA THR A 178 -12.15 -12.19 8.54
C THR A 178 -12.45 -13.65 8.85
N ALA A 179 -11.98 -14.58 8.02
CA ALA A 179 -12.11 -16.01 8.28
C ALA A 179 -11.30 -16.45 9.52
N PHE A 180 -10.09 -15.90 9.69
CA PHE A 180 -9.24 -16.23 10.86
C PHE A 180 -9.88 -15.83 12.19
N VAL A 181 -10.50 -14.64 12.24
CA VAL A 181 -11.14 -14.08 13.44
C VAL A 181 -12.63 -14.39 13.55
N GLU A 182 -13.17 -15.25 12.71
CA GLU A 182 -14.57 -15.63 12.74
C GLU A 182 -14.97 -16.22 14.11
N GLY A 183 -16.01 -15.65 14.72
CA GLY A 183 -16.47 -16.04 16.06
C GLY A 183 -15.67 -15.43 17.23
N PHE A 184 -14.72 -14.55 16.95
CA PHE A 184 -13.97 -13.82 17.98
C PHE A 184 -14.74 -12.56 18.39
N THR A 185 -14.69 -12.23 19.67
CA THR A 185 -15.21 -10.95 20.18
C THR A 185 -14.08 -9.94 20.28
N VAL A 186 -14.26 -8.78 19.70
CA VAL A 186 -13.33 -7.65 19.84
C VAL A 186 -13.52 -7.04 21.22
N ILE A 187 -12.48 -7.04 22.06
CA ILE A 187 -12.50 -6.41 23.39
C ILE A 187 -11.96 -4.97 23.35
N GLU A 188 -11.06 -4.68 22.45
CA GLU A 188 -10.55 -3.33 22.21
C GLU A 188 -10.34 -3.13 20.71
N GLN A 189 -10.87 -2.03 20.19
CA GLN A 189 -10.62 -1.59 18.81
C GLN A 189 -10.07 -0.18 18.83
N LYS A 190 -8.93 0.02 18.13
CA LYS A 190 -8.37 1.34 17.86
C LYS A 190 -8.35 1.56 16.35
N LYS A 191 -8.92 2.67 15.90
CA LYS A 191 -8.92 3.08 14.51
C LYS A 191 -8.16 4.39 14.35
N TYR A 192 -7.34 4.47 13.32
CA TYR A 192 -6.59 5.66 12.95
C TYR A 192 -6.73 5.86 11.45
N ASP A 193 -7.26 7.01 11.06
CA ASP A 193 -7.30 7.38 9.66
C ASP A 193 -5.91 7.85 9.24
N LEU A 194 -5.32 7.12 8.32
CA LEU A 194 -4.04 7.43 7.73
C LEU A 194 -4.31 8.09 6.37
N TYR A 195 -3.77 9.27 6.18
CA TYR A 195 -3.87 10.02 4.92
C TYR A 195 -5.25 10.62 4.62
N GLY A 196 -5.77 11.43 5.52
CA GLY A 196 -6.96 12.26 5.31
C GLY A 196 -6.81 13.38 4.27
N ALA A 197 -5.90 13.27 3.32
CA ALA A 197 -5.76 14.17 2.19
C ALA A 197 -6.51 13.61 1.00
N GLN A 198 -7.64 14.26 0.69
CA GLN A 198 -8.36 14.13 -0.58
C GLN A 198 -8.74 12.70 -1.01
N ASN A 199 -9.86 12.20 -0.48
CA ASN A 199 -10.65 11.08 -1.04
C ASN A 199 -10.12 9.65 -0.92
N SER A 200 -9.19 9.35 -0.03
CA SER A 200 -8.89 7.95 0.27
C SER A 200 -8.43 7.78 1.72
N VAL A 201 -9.39 7.52 2.58
CA VAL A 201 -9.10 7.18 3.97
C VAL A 201 -8.66 5.72 3.99
N ILE A 202 -7.37 5.51 4.26
CA ILE A 202 -6.90 4.20 4.64
C ILE A 202 -6.87 4.16 6.14
N THR A 203 -7.63 3.24 6.69
CA THR A 203 -7.76 3.11 8.13
C THR A 203 -6.77 2.08 8.63
N LYS A 204 -5.92 2.46 9.57
CA LYS A 204 -5.20 1.51 10.41
C LYS A 204 -6.15 1.06 11.51
N VAL A 205 -6.40 -0.23 11.60
CA VAL A 205 -7.22 -0.85 12.63
C VAL A 205 -6.33 -1.72 13.51
N THR A 206 -6.45 -1.56 14.81
CA THR A 206 -5.87 -2.50 15.79
C THR A 206 -7.00 -3.11 16.59
N ASN A 207 -7.19 -4.41 16.43
CA ASN A 207 -8.16 -5.17 17.20
C ASN A 207 -7.44 -6.04 18.22
N THR A 208 -7.95 -6.04 19.46
CA THR A 208 -7.58 -7.01 20.50
C THR A 208 -8.79 -7.89 20.76
N TYR A 209 -8.60 -9.19 20.72
CA TYR A 209 -9.65 -10.18 20.89
C TYR A 209 -9.60 -10.80 22.29
N ASP A 210 -10.77 -11.18 22.79
CA ASP A 210 -10.89 -11.84 24.09
C ASP A 210 -10.28 -13.26 24.08
N LYS A 211 -10.10 -13.83 25.28
CA LYS A 211 -9.65 -15.21 25.58
C LYS A 211 -8.19 -15.51 25.27
N ASP A 212 -7.66 -15.01 24.17
CA ASP A 212 -6.34 -15.43 23.67
C ASP A 212 -5.35 -14.26 23.62
N ASN A 213 -5.72 -13.08 24.12
CA ASN A 213 -4.95 -11.85 23.99
C ASN A 213 -4.36 -11.66 22.56
N LEU A 214 -5.10 -12.15 21.57
CA LEU A 214 -4.71 -12.00 20.18
C LEU A 214 -4.89 -10.54 19.75
N ARG A 215 -3.79 -9.91 19.36
CA ARG A 215 -3.80 -8.55 18.82
C ARG A 215 -3.39 -8.59 17.36
N ILE A 216 -4.19 -7.96 16.50
CA ILE A 216 -3.90 -7.83 15.07
C ILE A 216 -4.00 -6.36 14.72
N SER A 217 -2.89 -5.79 14.18
CA SER A 217 -2.89 -4.45 13.60
C SER A 217 -2.77 -4.56 12.10
N TYR A 218 -3.67 -3.88 11.39
CA TYR A 218 -3.73 -3.96 9.95
C TYR A 218 -4.17 -2.63 9.32
N TYR A 219 -3.87 -2.48 8.04
CA TYR A 219 -4.28 -1.37 7.20
C TYR A 219 -5.32 -1.87 6.21
N VAL A 220 -6.44 -1.18 6.14
CA VAL A 220 -7.55 -1.52 5.24
C VAL A 220 -8.19 -0.27 4.68
N ASP A 221 -8.65 -0.37 3.45
CA ASP A 221 -9.59 0.58 2.87
C ASP A 221 -11.00 0.11 3.20
N GLU A 222 -11.63 0.71 4.21
CA GLU A 222 -12.97 0.32 4.67
C GLU A 222 -14.06 0.53 3.60
N GLU A 223 -13.84 1.43 2.63
CA GLU A 223 -14.77 1.63 1.52
C GLU A 223 -14.68 0.52 0.46
N ASN A 224 -13.51 -0.13 0.35
CA ASN A 224 -13.26 -1.19 -0.62
C ASN A 224 -12.35 -2.28 -0.04
N PRO A 225 -12.81 -3.04 0.95
CA PRO A 225 -11.97 -3.96 1.72
C PRO A 225 -11.68 -5.27 0.97
N ARG A 226 -11.05 -5.20 -0.20
CA ARG A 226 -10.65 -6.41 -0.96
C ARG A 226 -9.41 -7.07 -0.40
N CYS A 227 -8.47 -6.27 0.07
CA CYS A 227 -7.28 -6.76 0.74
C CYS A 227 -6.93 -5.92 1.97
N VAL A 228 -6.04 -6.46 2.77
CA VAL A 228 -5.56 -5.90 4.03
C VAL A 228 -4.05 -6.07 4.07
N PHE A 229 -3.37 -5.12 4.67
CA PHE A 229 -1.98 -5.29 5.05
C PHE A 229 -1.89 -5.51 6.54
N ILE A 230 -1.47 -6.70 6.96
CA ILE A 230 -1.31 -7.08 8.35
C ILE A 230 0.11 -6.75 8.79
N GLY A 231 0.25 -5.65 9.54
CA GLY A 231 1.54 -5.16 10.03
C GLY A 231 1.97 -5.79 11.35
N TRP A 232 1.02 -6.30 12.14
CA TRP A 232 1.31 -6.84 13.46
C TRP A 232 0.35 -7.94 13.84
N ILE A 233 0.88 -9.06 14.35
CA ILE A 233 0.12 -10.11 15.03
C ILE A 233 0.85 -10.44 16.33
N SER A 234 0.17 -10.42 17.46
CA SER A 234 0.75 -10.91 18.72
C SER A 234 -0.25 -11.70 19.54
N THR A 235 0.26 -12.67 20.29
CA THR A 235 -0.54 -13.49 21.22
C THR A 235 0.32 -14.03 22.34
N ASN A 236 -0.29 -14.17 23.52
CA ASN A 236 0.28 -14.90 24.67
C ASN A 236 -0.49 -16.20 24.96
N SER A 237 -1.33 -16.66 24.04
CA SER A 237 -2.06 -17.91 24.16
C SER A 237 -1.28 -19.10 23.58
N PRO A 238 -1.26 -20.25 24.29
CA PRO A 238 -0.64 -21.48 23.79
C PRO A 238 -1.44 -22.12 22.63
N ASP A 239 -2.65 -21.64 22.35
CA ASP A 239 -3.52 -22.14 21.28
C ASP A 239 -3.06 -21.73 19.87
N TYR A 240 -2.02 -20.90 19.80
CA TYR A 240 -1.44 -20.49 18.52
C TYR A 240 -0.04 -21.08 18.36
N VAL A 241 0.23 -21.59 17.18
CA VAL A 241 1.52 -22.17 16.82
C VAL A 241 2.00 -21.59 15.48
N ASN A 242 3.28 -21.30 15.40
CA ASN A 242 3.86 -20.89 14.12
C ASN A 242 4.22 -22.10 13.24
N GLN A 243 4.61 -21.84 11.99
CA GLN A 243 4.97 -22.90 11.04
C GLN A 243 6.09 -23.83 11.50
N ARG A 244 7.01 -23.36 12.38
CA ARG A 244 8.10 -24.18 12.91
C ARG A 244 7.73 -24.87 14.24
N GLY A 245 6.48 -24.79 14.67
CA GLY A 245 6.00 -25.48 15.85
C GLY A 245 6.21 -24.73 17.16
N ILE A 246 6.64 -23.46 17.12
CA ILE A 246 6.81 -22.64 18.33
C ILE A 246 5.46 -22.05 18.75
N ARG A 247 5.18 -22.17 20.04
CA ARG A 247 4.01 -21.62 20.72
C ARG A 247 4.39 -21.09 22.10
N VAL A 248 3.50 -20.35 22.70
CA VAL A 248 3.64 -19.92 24.10
C VAL A 248 3.79 -21.16 24.98
N GLY A 249 4.77 -21.11 25.89
CA GLY A 249 5.14 -22.22 26.79
C GLY A 249 6.27 -23.12 26.26
N CYS A 250 6.69 -22.99 24.99
CA CYS A 250 7.92 -23.64 24.51
C CYS A 250 9.14 -23.13 25.30
N SER A 251 10.11 -23.99 25.51
CA SER A 251 11.36 -23.61 26.16
C SER A 251 12.26 -22.82 25.19
N GLU A 252 13.18 -22.05 25.75
CA GLU A 252 14.24 -21.38 24.97
C GLU A 252 15.07 -22.38 24.15
N ALA A 253 15.30 -23.58 24.69
CA ALA A 253 16.01 -24.63 23.98
C ALA A 253 15.28 -25.11 22.72
N GLU A 254 13.95 -25.31 22.81
CA GLU A 254 13.11 -25.64 21.65
C GLU A 254 13.09 -24.50 20.62
N LEU A 255 13.04 -23.25 21.08
CA LEU A 255 13.10 -22.08 20.19
C LEU A 255 14.42 -22.06 19.41
N LYS A 256 15.57 -22.23 20.08
CA LYS A 256 16.89 -22.26 19.45
C LYS A 256 17.07 -23.45 18.52
N GLU A 257 16.49 -24.60 18.83
CA GLU A 257 16.50 -25.78 17.96
C GLU A 257 15.73 -25.51 16.66
N LYS A 258 14.57 -24.84 16.74
CA LYS A 258 13.71 -24.54 15.58
C LYS A 258 14.19 -23.34 14.76
N TYR A 259 14.96 -22.46 15.36
CA TYR A 259 15.53 -21.26 14.74
C TYR A 259 17.04 -21.16 15.02
N PRO A 260 17.85 -22.09 14.51
CA PRO A 260 19.28 -22.14 14.76
C PRO A 260 20.05 -20.95 14.14
N GLU A 261 19.45 -20.27 13.16
CA GLU A 261 19.98 -19.09 12.51
C GLU A 261 19.84 -17.80 13.33
N THR A 262 19.16 -17.83 14.47
CA THR A 262 19.04 -16.67 15.35
C THR A 262 20.37 -16.40 16.05
N GLY A 263 21.06 -15.36 15.61
CA GLY A 263 22.23 -14.87 16.33
C GLY A 263 21.86 -14.21 17.64
N ASP A 264 22.85 -14.11 18.57
CA ASP A 264 22.72 -13.44 19.87
C ASP A 264 22.46 -11.91 19.81
N SER A 265 22.01 -11.38 18.68
CA SER A 265 21.65 -9.98 18.55
C SER A 265 20.31 -9.71 19.21
N ALA A 266 20.30 -9.72 20.53
CA ALA A 266 19.25 -9.13 21.31
C ALA A 266 19.13 -7.64 20.96
N LEU A 267 18.18 -7.25 20.16
CA LEU A 267 17.73 -5.87 20.11
C LEU A 267 17.08 -5.58 21.47
N ARG A 268 17.89 -5.13 22.42
CA ARG A 268 17.41 -4.57 23.68
C ARG A 268 16.77 -3.22 23.34
N TYR A 269 15.51 -3.24 23.00
CA TYR A 269 14.70 -2.05 22.92
C TYR A 269 14.07 -1.84 24.32
N HIS A 270 14.50 -0.84 25.02
CA HIS A 270 14.19 -0.30 26.34
C HIS A 270 15.07 -0.77 27.52
N PRO A 271 15.41 0.18 28.41
CA PRO A 271 16.03 -0.17 29.69
C PRO A 271 15.09 -1.06 30.49
N PRO A 272 15.63 -1.97 31.32
CA PRO A 272 14.83 -2.92 32.07
C PRO A 272 13.95 -2.17 33.08
N GLU A 273 12.68 -2.03 32.77
CA GLU A 273 11.68 -1.78 33.81
C GLU A 273 11.30 -3.13 34.42
N PRO A 274 11.10 -3.21 35.77
CA PRO A 274 10.98 -4.50 36.47
C PRO A 274 9.81 -5.37 36.08
N ASP A 275 8.84 -4.84 35.35
CA ASP A 275 7.59 -5.52 34.99
C ASP A 275 7.41 -5.77 33.49
N TYR A 276 8.43 -5.48 32.65
CA TYR A 276 8.36 -5.79 31.23
C TYR A 276 9.10 -7.09 30.91
N PRO A 277 8.52 -7.98 30.08
CA PRO A 277 9.19 -9.19 29.65
C PRO A 277 10.47 -8.86 28.87
N ILE A 278 11.55 -9.57 29.13
CA ILE A 278 12.79 -9.44 28.37
C ILE A 278 12.55 -10.07 26.99
N PHE A 279 12.61 -9.27 25.95
CA PHE A 279 12.58 -9.78 24.57
C PHE A 279 13.95 -10.35 24.24
N SER A 280 14.08 -11.65 24.22
CA SER A 280 15.38 -12.29 24.16
C SER A 280 15.76 -12.86 22.79
N THR A 281 14.83 -13.03 21.88
CA THR A 281 15.16 -13.61 20.58
C THR A 281 14.45 -12.93 19.43
N LEU A 282 15.23 -12.39 18.52
CA LEU A 282 14.75 -11.79 17.31
C LEU A 282 15.20 -12.64 16.11
N TYR A 283 14.27 -13.26 15.42
CA TYR A 283 14.50 -13.81 14.11
C TYR A 283 14.15 -12.76 13.06
N THR A 284 15.13 -12.37 12.23
CA THR A 284 14.90 -11.50 11.11
C THR A 284 15.03 -12.30 9.82
N SER A 285 13.99 -12.37 9.04
CA SER A 285 14.10 -12.75 7.64
C SER A 285 14.27 -11.48 6.83
N THR A 286 15.46 -11.28 6.27
CA THR A 286 15.74 -10.17 5.38
C THR A 286 15.61 -10.69 3.97
N VAL A 287 14.63 -10.22 3.21
CA VAL A 287 14.57 -10.49 1.78
C VAL A 287 15.20 -9.32 1.07
N SER A 288 16.43 -9.49 0.61
CA SER A 288 17.11 -8.55 -0.26
C SER A 288 16.47 -8.61 -1.64
N SER A 289 15.74 -7.57 -2.03
CA SER A 289 15.46 -7.34 -3.43
C SER A 289 16.72 -6.75 -4.10
N SER A 290 16.87 -6.93 -5.41
CA SER A 290 18.00 -6.40 -6.21
C SER A 290 18.13 -4.86 -6.19
N THR A 291 17.41 -4.16 -5.32
CA THR A 291 17.30 -2.71 -5.24
C THR A 291 17.74 -2.11 -3.89
N ASN A 292 18.55 -2.83 -3.08
CA ASN A 292 19.14 -2.31 -1.84
C ASN A 292 18.20 -1.85 -0.71
N VAL A 293 16.97 -2.30 -0.66
CA VAL A 293 16.09 -2.07 0.49
C VAL A 293 15.76 -3.38 1.17
N VAL A 294 15.88 -3.33 2.46
CA VAL A 294 15.70 -4.45 3.37
C VAL A 294 14.27 -4.38 3.89
N ASP A 295 13.38 -5.20 3.31
CA ASP A 295 12.08 -5.45 3.91
C ASP A 295 12.28 -6.46 5.04
N THR A 296 11.98 -6.05 6.25
CA THR A 296 12.27 -6.87 7.42
C THR A 296 10.96 -7.33 8.06
N THR A 297 10.76 -8.63 8.11
CA THR A 297 9.70 -9.22 8.94
C THR A 297 10.34 -9.82 10.18
N TYR A 298 9.81 -9.50 11.32
CA TYR A 298 10.34 -9.92 12.61
C TYR A 298 9.43 -10.95 13.27
N LEU A 299 10.02 -12.04 13.73
CA LEU A 299 9.45 -12.87 14.77
C LEU A 299 10.13 -12.49 16.09
N MET A 300 9.38 -12.05 17.05
CA MET A 300 9.84 -11.83 18.41
C MET A 300 9.17 -12.83 19.33
N SER A 301 9.94 -13.41 20.24
CA SER A 301 9.39 -14.10 21.40
C SER A 301 9.83 -13.35 22.64
N ALA A 302 8.90 -13.06 23.52
CA ALA A 302 9.24 -12.64 24.86
C ALA A 302 9.45 -13.89 25.71
N GLU A 303 10.49 -13.87 26.56
CA GLU A 303 10.77 -14.95 27.48
C GLU A 303 10.51 -14.50 28.91
N HIS A 304 9.82 -15.34 29.65
CA HIS A 304 9.70 -15.22 31.08
C HIS A 304 10.08 -16.55 31.72
N ASN A 305 11.08 -16.54 32.59
CA ASN A 305 11.56 -17.75 33.27
C ASN A 305 12.00 -18.89 32.35
N GLY A 306 12.65 -18.56 31.20
CA GLY A 306 13.18 -19.55 30.26
C GLY A 306 12.15 -20.22 29.36
N SER A 307 10.97 -19.63 29.23
CA SER A 307 9.93 -20.09 28.30
C SER A 307 9.37 -18.93 27.50
N VAL A 308 8.88 -19.24 26.29
CA VAL A 308 8.22 -18.29 25.41
C VAL A 308 6.93 -17.83 26.05
N SER A 309 6.80 -16.52 26.34
CA SER A 309 5.59 -15.91 26.91
C SER A 309 4.69 -15.28 25.85
N ASP A 310 5.28 -14.79 24.78
CA ASP A 310 4.54 -14.12 23.69
C ASP A 310 5.15 -14.47 22.33
N ILE A 311 4.31 -14.51 21.32
CA ILE A 311 4.70 -14.60 19.92
C ILE A 311 4.27 -13.32 19.22
N ILE A 312 5.20 -12.67 18.53
CA ILE A 312 4.94 -11.40 17.87
C ILE A 312 5.51 -11.45 16.45
N PHE A 313 4.66 -11.17 15.47
CA PHE A 313 5.07 -10.98 14.08
C PHE A 313 4.85 -9.52 13.67
N PHE A 314 5.80 -8.92 13.01
CA PHE A 314 5.57 -7.68 12.30
C PHE A 314 6.08 -7.73 10.87
N ALA A 315 5.40 -6.96 10.02
CA ALA A 315 5.81 -6.61 8.68
C ALA A 315 5.87 -5.08 8.58
N TYR A 316 6.93 -4.57 7.98
CA TYR A 316 7.14 -3.15 7.68
C TYR A 316 7.14 -2.93 6.18
#